data_87a1a7d3ae2e67c9a515da2524eabf25
#
_entry.id   87a1a7d3ae2e67c9a515da2524eabf25
#
_cell.length_a   1.000
_cell.length_b   1.000
_cell.length_c   1.000
_cell.angle_alpha   90.00
_cell.angle_beta   90.00
_cell.angle_gamma   90.00
#
_symmetry.space_group_name_H-M   'P 1'
#
loop_
_entity.id
_entity.type
_entity.pdbx_description
1 polymer ?
#
loop_
_entity_poly.entity_id
_entity_poly.type
_entity_poly.pdbx_seq_one_letter_code
_entity_poly.pdbx_strand_id
1 'polypeptide(L)'
;ANADAGVGTGGMATKLAAAQIARSAGCATVIASGLTLHPLKAVAEGARATLITAPATPLAAWKQWIAGSMAPGGSLTLDDGAVRALRSGKSLLPSGVVAVSGAFEKGESLRLLDPTGAVVGVGLAAYPADEIALIRGRHSDEIETLLGYRGPSVVIHRDDLVLEAR
;
A
#
# COMPACT_ATOMS: atom_id res chain seq x y z
N ALA A 1 -39.95 -30.97 -1.52
CA ALA A 1 -39.10 -30.78 -0.37
C ALA A 1 -37.99 -29.81 -0.78
N ASN A 2 -38.16 -28.52 -0.50
CA ASN A 2 -37.15 -27.51 -0.73
C ASN A 2 -36.16 -27.62 0.40
N ALA A 3 -34.98 -28.14 0.12
CA ALA A 3 -33.81 -27.93 0.94
C ALA A 3 -33.22 -26.59 0.55
N ASP A 4 -33.73 -25.49 1.11
CA ASP A 4 -33.06 -24.21 1.17
C ASP A 4 -31.86 -24.37 2.11
N ALA A 5 -30.77 -24.83 1.56
CA ALA A 5 -29.48 -24.67 2.20
C ALA A 5 -29.14 -23.19 2.17
N GLY A 6 -29.33 -22.52 3.31
CA GLY A 6 -29.02 -21.09 3.51
C GLY A 6 -27.54 -20.75 3.41
N VAL A 7 -26.91 -21.08 2.29
CA VAL A 7 -25.55 -20.74 1.97
C VAL A 7 -25.60 -19.58 0.96
N GLY A 8 -25.49 -18.36 1.48
CA GLY A 8 -25.34 -17.16 0.70
C GLY A 8 -26.64 -16.35 0.48
N THR A 9 -26.97 -15.50 1.43
CA THR A 9 -28.08 -14.53 1.34
C THR A 9 -27.80 -13.37 0.36
N GLY A 10 -26.58 -13.31 -0.23
CA GLY A 10 -26.19 -12.26 -1.17
C GLY A 10 -26.59 -12.57 -2.61
N GLY A 11 -27.48 -11.74 -3.18
CA GLY A 11 -27.86 -11.79 -4.59
C GLY A 11 -26.71 -11.38 -5.53
N MET A 12 -26.99 -11.37 -6.86
CA MET A 12 -26.02 -10.93 -7.87
C MET A 12 -25.54 -9.48 -7.63
N ALA A 13 -26.42 -8.60 -7.13
CA ALA A 13 -26.08 -7.20 -6.82
C ALA A 13 -24.95 -7.07 -5.80
N THR A 14 -24.97 -7.89 -4.73
CA THR A 14 -23.91 -7.87 -3.71
C THR A 14 -22.58 -8.42 -4.25
N LYS A 15 -22.63 -9.41 -5.14
CA LYS A 15 -21.42 -9.92 -5.82
C LYS A 15 -20.81 -8.90 -6.76
N LEU A 16 -21.64 -8.14 -7.49
CA LEU A 16 -21.17 -7.06 -8.35
C LEU A 16 -20.60 -5.89 -7.55
N ALA A 17 -21.22 -5.52 -6.42
CA ALA A 17 -20.69 -4.50 -5.51
C ALA A 17 -19.32 -4.90 -4.95
N ALA A 18 -19.17 -6.14 -4.49
CA ALA A 18 -17.88 -6.68 -4.05
C ALA A 18 -16.83 -6.70 -5.18
N ALA A 19 -17.24 -7.07 -6.40
CA ALA A 19 -16.35 -7.05 -7.57
C ALA A 19 -15.91 -5.63 -7.96
N GLN A 20 -16.76 -4.61 -7.76
CA GLN A 20 -16.40 -3.21 -7.98
C GLN A 20 -15.34 -2.75 -6.98
N ILE A 21 -15.47 -3.13 -5.70
CA ILE A 21 -14.47 -2.85 -4.67
C ILE A 21 -13.15 -3.54 -5.02
N ALA A 22 -13.18 -4.82 -5.37
CA ALA A 22 -11.99 -5.58 -5.78
C ALA A 22 -11.33 -4.94 -7.03
N ARG A 23 -12.14 -4.52 -8.02
CA ARG A 23 -11.67 -3.85 -9.23
C ARG A 23 -10.96 -2.53 -8.92
N SER A 24 -11.47 -1.72 -8.00
CA SER A 24 -10.82 -0.47 -7.59
C SER A 24 -9.49 -0.73 -6.88
N ALA A 25 -9.36 -1.89 -6.21
CA ALA A 25 -8.11 -2.36 -5.60
C ALA A 25 -7.17 -3.10 -6.59
N GLY A 26 -7.45 -3.05 -7.91
CA GLY A 26 -6.61 -3.71 -8.91
C GLY A 26 -6.75 -5.24 -8.98
N CYS A 27 -7.77 -5.81 -8.33
CA CYS A 27 -8.02 -7.24 -8.30
C CYS A 27 -9.11 -7.65 -9.29
N ALA A 28 -8.84 -8.61 -10.17
CA ALA A 28 -9.86 -9.25 -10.98
C ALA A 28 -10.75 -10.17 -10.13
N THR A 29 -12.03 -10.28 -10.49
CA THR A 29 -13.00 -11.12 -9.81
C THR A 29 -13.62 -12.12 -10.76
N VAL A 30 -13.72 -13.37 -10.33
CA VAL A 30 -14.45 -14.42 -11.07
C VAL A 30 -15.71 -14.79 -10.30
N ILE A 31 -16.87 -14.71 -10.95
CA ILE A 31 -18.16 -15.17 -10.42
C ILE A 31 -18.52 -16.47 -11.12
N ALA A 32 -18.61 -17.54 -10.37
CA ALA A 32 -18.95 -18.88 -10.86
C ALA A 32 -20.03 -19.53 -10.00
N SER A 33 -20.61 -20.65 -10.48
CA SER A 33 -21.56 -21.45 -9.71
C SER A 33 -20.86 -22.14 -8.54
N GLY A 34 -21.39 -21.96 -7.33
CA GLY A 34 -20.97 -22.71 -6.14
C GLY A 34 -21.64 -24.07 -5.98
N LEU A 35 -22.58 -24.42 -6.85
CA LEU A 35 -23.29 -25.72 -6.80
C LEU A 35 -22.50 -26.86 -7.44
N THR A 36 -21.44 -26.53 -8.17
CA THR A 36 -20.55 -27.52 -8.82
C THR A 36 -19.50 -28.01 -7.83
N LEU A 37 -19.29 -29.31 -7.75
CA LEU A 37 -18.21 -29.89 -6.97
C LEU A 37 -16.86 -29.42 -7.55
N HIS A 38 -15.94 -28.96 -6.69
CA HIS A 38 -14.65 -28.37 -7.11
C HIS A 38 -14.80 -27.18 -8.08
N PRO A 39 -15.46 -26.06 -7.68
CA PRO A 39 -15.82 -24.99 -8.58
C PRO A 39 -14.61 -24.31 -9.21
N LEU A 40 -13.46 -24.19 -8.54
CA LEU A 40 -12.24 -23.64 -9.11
C LEU A 40 -11.68 -24.50 -10.24
N LYS A 41 -11.69 -25.83 -10.08
CA LYS A 41 -11.27 -26.77 -11.11
C LYS A 41 -12.22 -26.70 -12.31
N ALA A 42 -13.52 -26.67 -12.08
CA ALA A 42 -14.52 -26.54 -13.14
C ALA A 42 -14.32 -25.28 -13.98
N VAL A 43 -14.04 -24.12 -13.33
CA VAL A 43 -13.72 -22.88 -14.05
C VAL A 43 -12.43 -23.01 -14.87
N ALA A 44 -11.38 -23.61 -14.33
CA ALA A 44 -10.13 -23.86 -15.03
C ALA A 44 -10.32 -24.79 -16.25
N GLU A 45 -11.28 -25.70 -16.20
CA GLU A 45 -11.67 -26.63 -17.27
C GLU A 45 -12.70 -26.04 -18.25
N GLY A 46 -13.02 -24.74 -18.13
CA GLY A 46 -13.89 -24.02 -19.06
C GLY A 46 -15.37 -23.97 -18.67
N ALA A 47 -15.74 -24.28 -17.43
CA ALA A 47 -17.10 -24.07 -16.97
C ALA A 47 -17.50 -22.58 -17.04
N ARG A 48 -18.79 -22.34 -17.24
CA ARG A 48 -19.34 -20.98 -17.36
C ARG A 48 -19.06 -20.15 -16.12
N ALA A 49 -18.37 -19.02 -16.31
CA ALA A 49 -18.07 -18.04 -15.26
C ALA A 49 -18.12 -16.63 -15.86
N THR A 50 -18.26 -15.62 -14.99
CA THR A 50 -18.15 -14.20 -15.35
C THR A 50 -16.84 -13.67 -14.80
N LEU A 51 -15.95 -13.22 -15.69
CA LEU A 51 -14.71 -12.54 -15.33
C LEU A 51 -14.92 -11.02 -15.37
N ILE A 52 -14.65 -10.34 -14.25
CA ILE A 52 -14.62 -8.90 -14.14
C ILE A 52 -13.14 -8.51 -14.02
N THR A 53 -12.60 -7.91 -15.07
CA THR A 53 -11.18 -7.52 -15.14
C THR A 53 -10.93 -6.23 -14.36
N ALA A 54 -9.74 -6.10 -13.77
CA ALA A 54 -9.28 -4.87 -13.16
C ALA A 54 -8.57 -3.99 -14.22
N PRO A 55 -8.85 -2.67 -14.27
CA PRO A 55 -8.20 -1.76 -15.23
C PRO A 55 -6.77 -1.37 -14.80
N ALA A 56 -6.42 -1.58 -13.53
CA ALA A 56 -5.13 -1.24 -12.95
C ALA A 56 -4.45 -2.47 -12.36
N THR A 57 -3.12 -2.41 -12.25
CA THR A 57 -2.38 -3.43 -11.49
C THR A 57 -2.64 -3.24 -9.99
N PRO A 58 -2.51 -4.29 -9.15
CA PRO A 58 -2.63 -4.17 -7.70
C PRO A 58 -1.72 -3.06 -7.11
N LEU A 59 -0.50 -2.93 -7.61
CA LEU A 59 0.43 -1.89 -7.17
C LEU A 59 -0.07 -0.47 -7.53
N ALA A 60 -0.63 -0.27 -8.72
CA ALA A 60 -1.17 1.03 -9.11
C ALA A 60 -2.39 1.42 -8.25
N ALA A 61 -3.28 0.45 -7.96
CA ALA A 61 -4.41 0.66 -7.08
C ALA A 61 -3.99 0.95 -5.62
N TRP A 62 -2.96 0.25 -5.14
CA TRP A 62 -2.35 0.48 -3.83
C TRP A 62 -1.80 1.91 -3.72
N LYS A 63 -1.04 2.36 -4.71
CA LYS A 63 -0.51 3.74 -4.76
C LYS A 63 -1.63 4.79 -4.83
N GLN A 64 -2.69 4.53 -5.57
CA GLN A 64 -3.85 5.41 -5.63
C GLN A 64 -4.57 5.48 -4.26
N TRP A 65 -4.64 4.36 -3.53
CA TRP A 65 -5.17 4.34 -2.17
C TRP A 65 -4.29 5.16 -1.21
N ILE A 66 -2.96 5.01 -1.26
CA ILE A 66 -2.02 5.82 -0.45
C ILE A 66 -2.23 7.31 -0.74
N ALA A 67 -2.33 7.71 -2.02
CA ALA A 67 -2.52 9.11 -2.41
C ALA A 67 -3.86 9.70 -1.94
N GLY A 68 -4.92 8.87 -1.88
CA GLY A 68 -6.28 9.28 -1.50
C GLY A 68 -6.64 9.05 -0.04
N SER A 69 -5.83 8.30 0.69
CA SER A 69 -6.13 7.88 2.06
C SER A 69 -5.55 8.83 3.08
N MET A 70 -6.45 9.45 3.83
CA MET A 70 -6.27 10.03 5.17
C MET A 70 -5.31 11.22 5.33
N ALA A 71 -5.66 12.07 6.30
CA ALA A 71 -4.77 13.10 6.82
C ALA A 71 -3.48 12.44 7.35
N PRO A 72 -2.30 12.75 6.79
CA PRO A 72 -1.04 12.16 7.25
C PRO A 72 -0.81 12.42 8.74
N GLY A 73 -0.43 11.39 9.50
CA GLY A 73 -0.15 11.48 10.94
C GLY A 73 1.08 12.31 11.28
N GLY A 74 1.96 12.54 10.28
CA GLY A 74 3.18 13.30 10.45
C GLY A 74 3.84 13.64 9.12
N SER A 75 5.09 14.13 9.21
CA SER A 75 5.90 14.46 8.04
C SER A 75 7.37 14.16 8.25
N LEU A 76 8.06 13.87 7.15
CA LEU A 76 9.52 13.74 7.08
C LEU A 76 10.07 14.84 6.17
N THR A 77 11.04 15.62 6.67
CA THR A 77 11.81 16.53 5.83
C THR A 77 13.02 15.78 5.27
N LEU A 78 13.21 15.85 3.97
CA LEU A 78 14.22 15.13 3.22
C LEU A 78 15.34 16.07 2.76
N ASP A 79 16.53 15.51 2.52
CA ASP A 79 17.56 16.24 1.80
C ASP A 79 17.34 16.19 0.27
N ASP A 80 18.06 17.03 -0.48
CA ASP A 80 17.98 17.07 -1.94
C ASP A 80 18.38 15.75 -2.61
N GLY A 81 19.28 14.99 -2.00
CA GLY A 81 19.72 13.69 -2.48
C GLY A 81 18.60 12.67 -2.43
N ALA A 82 17.91 12.62 -1.29
CA ALA A 82 16.74 11.76 -1.09
C ALA A 82 15.61 12.14 -2.06
N VAL A 83 15.30 13.42 -2.21
CA VAL A 83 14.27 13.88 -3.16
C VAL A 83 14.59 13.42 -4.59
N ARG A 84 15.85 13.54 -5.04
CA ARG A 84 16.28 13.05 -6.36
C ARG A 84 16.18 11.52 -6.46
N ALA A 85 16.57 10.80 -5.40
CA ALA A 85 16.48 9.33 -5.35
C ALA A 85 15.05 8.84 -5.46
N LEU A 86 14.11 9.45 -4.69
CA LEU A 86 12.70 9.13 -4.77
C LEU A 86 12.13 9.35 -6.17
N ARG A 87 12.45 10.48 -6.81
CA ARG A 87 12.04 10.78 -8.19
C ARG A 87 12.61 9.81 -9.22
N SER A 88 13.73 9.15 -8.91
CA SER A 88 14.28 8.07 -9.73
C SER A 88 13.72 6.68 -9.39
N GLY A 89 12.64 6.61 -8.58
CA GLY A 89 11.95 5.36 -8.23
C GLY A 89 12.62 4.53 -7.15
N LYS A 90 13.49 5.13 -6.33
CA LYS A 90 14.16 4.45 -5.21
C LYS A 90 13.33 4.60 -3.92
N SER A 91 13.60 3.75 -2.93
CA SER A 91 13.05 3.82 -1.58
C SER A 91 13.72 4.93 -0.77
N LEU A 92 13.03 5.44 0.27
CA LEU A 92 13.60 6.38 1.22
C LEU A 92 14.47 5.66 2.24
N LEU A 93 15.75 6.03 2.29
CA LEU A 93 16.70 5.54 3.27
C LEU A 93 16.75 6.47 4.50
N PRO A 94 17.17 5.98 5.69
CA PRO A 94 17.33 6.83 6.87
C PRO A 94 18.29 8.00 6.66
N SER A 95 19.36 7.80 5.87
CA SER A 95 20.36 8.82 5.57
C SER A 95 19.80 10.06 4.87
N GLY A 96 18.68 9.91 4.14
CA GLY A 96 18.03 11.02 3.45
C GLY A 96 16.99 11.76 4.29
N VAL A 97 16.76 11.36 5.54
CA VAL A 97 15.81 12.01 6.46
C VAL A 97 16.53 13.04 7.32
N VAL A 98 16.13 14.30 7.21
CA VAL A 98 16.69 15.43 7.97
C VAL A 98 15.90 15.69 9.24
N ALA A 99 14.57 15.67 9.17
CA ALA A 99 13.70 15.93 10.32
C ALA A 99 12.44 15.05 10.29
N VAL A 100 11.91 14.80 11.49
CA VAL A 100 10.66 14.05 11.73
C VAL A 100 9.71 14.97 12.49
N SER A 101 8.44 15.03 12.11
CA SER A 101 7.42 15.83 12.77
C SER A 101 6.10 15.04 12.86
N GLY A 102 5.41 15.21 13.99
CA GLY A 102 4.18 14.49 14.30
C GLY A 102 4.43 13.21 15.09
N ALA A 103 3.33 12.58 15.52
CA ALA A 103 3.33 11.28 16.19
C ALA A 103 2.59 10.29 15.27
N PHE A 104 3.24 9.23 14.90
CA PHE A 104 2.70 8.21 14.00
C PHE A 104 3.33 6.85 14.27
N GLU A 105 2.57 5.83 13.93
CA GLU A 105 2.96 4.43 14.05
C GLU A 105 3.43 3.86 12.71
N LYS A 106 4.04 2.68 12.75
CA LYS A 106 4.36 1.90 11.55
C LYS A 106 3.11 1.64 10.73
N GLY A 107 3.20 1.86 9.41
CA GLY A 107 2.10 1.69 8.46
C GLY A 107 1.22 2.92 8.30
N GLU A 108 1.43 3.97 9.09
CA GLU A 108 0.72 5.23 8.91
C GLU A 108 1.29 6.07 7.76
N SER A 109 0.41 6.89 7.19
CA SER A 109 0.73 7.76 6.06
C SER A 109 1.45 9.02 6.53
N LEU A 110 2.52 9.40 5.84
CA LEU A 110 3.37 10.56 6.12
C LEU A 110 3.48 11.46 4.90
N ARG A 111 3.53 12.78 5.12
CA ARG A 111 3.98 13.74 4.10
C ARG A 111 5.50 13.72 3.98
N LEU A 112 5.97 13.78 2.75
CA LEU A 112 7.39 13.97 2.45
C LEU A 112 7.59 15.40 1.99
N LEU A 113 8.48 16.10 2.67
CA LEU A 113 8.78 17.50 2.41
C LEU A 113 10.22 17.64 1.88
N ASP A 114 10.42 18.50 0.93
CA ASP A 114 11.77 18.90 0.51
C ASP A 114 12.40 19.88 1.54
N PRO A 115 13.67 20.30 1.38
CA PRO A 115 14.31 21.22 2.30
C PRO A 115 13.62 22.59 2.42
N THR A 116 12.78 22.97 1.44
CA THR A 116 12.01 24.23 1.46
C THR A 116 10.67 24.11 2.18
N GLY A 117 10.26 22.88 2.54
CA GLY A 117 8.97 22.57 3.15
C GLY A 117 7.87 22.29 2.12
N ALA A 118 8.19 22.25 0.83
CA ALA A 118 7.22 21.87 -0.20
C ALA A 118 6.95 20.36 -0.18
N VAL A 119 5.68 19.98 -0.39
CA VAL A 119 5.29 18.55 -0.43
C VAL A 119 5.87 17.90 -1.68
N VAL A 120 6.56 16.81 -1.51
CA VAL A 120 7.15 15.98 -2.57
C VAL A 120 6.28 14.75 -2.84
N GLY A 121 5.57 14.28 -1.83
CA GLY A 121 4.73 13.10 -1.93
C GLY A 121 4.22 12.62 -0.57
N VAL A 122 3.62 11.43 -0.60
CA VAL A 122 3.07 10.72 0.56
C VAL A 122 3.58 9.28 0.55
N GLY A 123 3.87 8.72 1.72
CA GLY A 123 4.30 7.32 1.84
C GLY A 123 3.92 6.71 3.17
N LEU A 124 3.98 5.38 3.27
CA LEU A 124 3.71 4.65 4.52
C LEU A 124 5.00 4.41 5.29
N ALA A 125 4.98 4.73 6.59
CA ALA A 125 6.11 4.57 7.49
C ALA A 125 6.46 3.10 7.72
N ALA A 126 7.72 2.72 7.57
CA ALA A 126 8.21 1.39 7.94
C ALA A 126 8.52 1.27 9.45
N TYR A 127 8.60 2.41 10.14
CA TYR A 127 8.92 2.54 11.57
C TYR A 127 8.06 3.64 12.21
N PRO A 128 7.80 3.61 13.52
CA PRO A 128 7.17 4.70 14.24
C PRO A 128 8.08 5.94 14.32
N ALA A 129 7.48 7.08 14.70
CA ALA A 129 8.14 8.39 14.69
C ALA A 129 9.42 8.46 15.52
N ASP A 130 9.41 7.88 16.72
CA ASP A 130 10.53 7.85 17.64
C ASP A 130 11.71 7.04 17.10
N GLU A 131 11.45 5.89 16.47
CA GLU A 131 12.49 5.08 15.85
C GLU A 131 13.08 5.78 14.61
N ILE A 132 12.24 6.42 13.77
CA ILE A 132 12.77 7.22 12.64
C ILE A 132 13.64 8.36 13.17
N ALA A 133 13.27 9.00 14.27
CA ALA A 133 14.07 10.05 14.89
C ALA A 133 15.46 9.56 15.36
N LEU A 134 15.58 8.31 15.79
CA LEU A 134 16.86 7.68 16.19
C LEU A 134 17.74 7.34 14.99
N ILE A 135 17.15 6.82 13.89
CA ILE A 135 17.90 6.34 12.72
C ILE A 135 18.11 7.41 11.63
N ARG A 136 17.46 8.58 11.73
CA ARG A 136 17.58 9.65 10.73
C ARG A 136 19.03 10.08 10.52
N GLY A 137 19.41 10.30 9.28
CA GLY A 137 20.77 10.69 8.91
C GLY A 137 21.82 9.57 9.02
N ARG A 138 21.40 8.35 9.42
CA ARG A 138 22.29 7.19 9.58
C ARG A 138 22.26 6.28 8.35
N HIS A 139 23.30 5.46 8.22
CA HIS A 139 23.29 4.40 7.20
C HIS A 139 22.34 3.27 7.59
N SER A 140 21.75 2.60 6.60
CA SER A 140 20.83 1.49 6.83
C SER A 140 21.46 0.33 7.62
N ASP A 141 22.74 0.15 7.53
CA ASP A 141 23.48 -0.89 8.26
C ASP A 141 23.56 -0.63 9.78
N GLU A 142 23.34 0.61 10.20
CA GLU A 142 23.34 1.01 11.61
C GLU A 142 21.98 0.78 12.31
N ILE A 143 20.91 0.51 11.55
CA ILE A 143 19.54 0.39 12.07
C ILE A 143 19.45 -0.64 13.18
N GLU A 144 19.98 -1.86 12.93
CA GLU A 144 19.94 -2.96 13.90
C GLU A 144 20.66 -2.62 15.21
N THR A 145 21.78 -1.91 15.11
CA THR A 145 22.54 -1.47 16.29
C THR A 145 21.81 -0.39 17.08
N LEU A 146 21.13 0.55 16.39
CA LEU A 146 20.46 1.67 17.02
C LEU A 146 19.12 1.28 17.63
N LEU A 147 18.36 0.40 16.96
CA LEU A 147 17.03 -0.02 17.41
C LEU A 147 17.06 -1.29 18.27
N GLY A 148 18.16 -2.05 18.27
CA GLY A 148 18.28 -3.30 19.01
C GLY A 148 17.57 -4.49 18.38
N TYR A 149 17.02 -4.34 17.16
CA TYR A 149 16.38 -5.41 16.40
C TYR A 149 16.56 -5.23 14.89
N ARG A 150 16.45 -6.33 14.14
CA ARG A 150 16.56 -6.31 12.69
C ARG A 150 15.23 -5.91 12.05
N GLY A 151 15.19 -4.72 11.46
CA GLY A 151 14.05 -4.16 10.74
C GLY A 151 14.31 -3.97 9.23
N PRO A 152 13.37 -3.36 8.49
CA PRO A 152 13.57 -2.94 7.11
C PRO A 152 14.77 -2.00 6.96
N SER A 153 15.49 -2.11 5.84
CA SER A 153 16.64 -1.20 5.54
C SER A 153 16.21 0.18 5.05
N VAL A 154 14.90 0.43 4.94
CA VAL A 154 14.31 1.64 4.39
C VAL A 154 13.30 2.26 5.37
N VAL A 155 13.14 3.57 5.33
CA VAL A 155 12.12 4.30 6.11
C VAL A 155 10.76 4.24 5.40
N ILE A 156 10.77 4.31 4.06
CA ILE A 156 9.58 4.13 3.22
C ILE A 156 9.99 3.33 1.98
N HIS A 157 9.26 2.25 1.70
CA HIS A 157 9.52 1.46 0.49
C HIS A 157 8.95 2.17 -0.75
N ARG A 158 9.63 2.04 -1.90
CA ARG A 158 9.20 2.66 -3.17
C ARG A 158 7.80 2.26 -3.63
N ASP A 159 7.33 1.06 -3.24
CA ASP A 159 6.01 0.58 -3.58
C ASP A 159 4.92 1.17 -2.67
N ASP A 160 5.32 1.65 -1.48
CA ASP A 160 4.49 2.31 -0.48
C ASP A 160 4.63 3.85 -0.55
N LEU A 161 5.04 4.38 -1.70
CA LEU A 161 5.33 5.78 -1.95
C LEU A 161 4.61 6.29 -3.19
N VAL A 162 4.01 7.48 -3.08
CA VAL A 162 3.44 8.23 -4.20
C VAL A 162 4.04 9.63 -4.19
N LEU A 163 4.63 10.04 -5.31
CA LEU A 163 5.16 11.38 -5.49
C LEU A 163 4.11 12.28 -6.14
N GLU A 164 4.09 13.54 -5.76
CA GLU A 164 3.29 14.55 -6.44
C GLU A 164 3.87 14.82 -7.83
N ALA A 165 2.97 14.92 -8.81
CA ALA A 165 3.35 15.37 -10.14
C ALA A 165 3.80 16.83 -10.07
N ARG A 166 4.91 17.15 -10.74
CA ARG A 166 5.36 18.56 -10.90
C ARG A 166 4.48 19.29 -11.89
#